data_f6ab7d4283f770c4a656d02ebda52c4a
#
_entry.id   f6ab7d4283f770c4a656d02ebda52c4a
#
_cell.length_a   1.000
_cell.length_b   1.000
_cell.length_c   1.000
_cell.angle_alpha   90.00
_cell.angle_beta   90.00
_cell.angle_gamma   90.00
#
_symmetry.space_group_name_H-M   'P 1'
#
loop_
_entity.id
_entity.type
_entity.pdbx_description
1 polymer ?
#
loop_
_entity_poly.entity_id
_entity_poly.type
_entity_poly.pdbx_seq_one_letter_code
_entity_poly.pdbx_strand_id
1 'polypeptide(L)'
;MIIDCHGHYTTEPPAHHAYRKAQVAFAEGQRDAGPVYPGISDETLRATVEDNQLRLQQERGSDLTILSPRASGMGHHVGSAALNAEWSRVSNDLIARIVDLFPLNFAGVCQLPQSMSGDLAPVLAELERCVDELGFVGCNLNPDPSGGFWSAPPIYDRYWYPLFERMVELQVPAMIHVSGACSACLHTTGAHYINADTTVFMQLIQGDLFRAFPDLKLIIPHGGGAVPYHWGRYRGLAIMMEKPDLATHLMRNVYFDTCVYHQAGIDTLFRVIGPDHLLFGSELLGAVKAVDPLTGFNFDDTRRYIDALGLDEADRAAVFEGNARKVYPRLDERLKRQGR
;
A
#
# COMPACT_ATOMS: atom_id res chain seq x y z
N MET A 1 -13.78 4.79 15.45
CA MET A 1 -12.87 3.61 15.36
C MET A 1 -11.52 4.07 14.82
N ILE A 2 -10.47 3.22 14.91
CA ILE A 2 -9.14 3.52 14.35
C ILE A 2 -8.84 2.49 13.27
N ILE A 3 -8.79 2.95 12.01
CA ILE A 3 -8.51 2.14 10.83
C ILE A 3 -7.08 2.44 10.37
N ASP A 4 -6.20 1.45 10.46
CA ASP A 4 -4.85 1.51 9.92
C ASP A 4 -4.88 1.12 8.44
N CYS A 5 -4.64 2.06 7.53
CA CYS A 5 -4.73 1.83 6.10
C CYS A 5 -3.47 1.19 5.49
N HIS A 6 -2.39 1.03 6.26
CA HIS A 6 -1.11 0.56 5.74
C HIS A 6 -0.55 -0.60 6.58
N GLY A 7 -0.99 -1.80 6.26
CA GLY A 7 -0.51 -3.03 6.87
C GLY A 7 0.03 -4.03 5.85
N HIS A 8 1.10 -4.73 6.23
CA HIS A 8 1.67 -5.83 5.45
C HIS A 8 1.80 -7.09 6.29
N TYR A 9 1.52 -8.24 5.70
CA TYR A 9 1.76 -9.52 6.35
C TYR A 9 3.25 -9.87 6.33
N THR A 10 4.02 -9.26 7.23
CA THR A 10 5.48 -9.42 7.32
C THR A 10 5.94 -10.59 8.20
N THR A 11 5.02 -11.22 8.91
CA THR A 11 5.24 -12.40 9.75
C THR A 11 4.80 -13.70 9.08
N GLU A 12 4.78 -13.70 7.75
CA GLU A 12 4.42 -14.84 6.91
C GLU A 12 5.13 -16.13 7.35
N PRO A 13 4.48 -17.30 7.23
CA PRO A 13 5.09 -18.57 7.57
C PRO A 13 6.38 -18.83 6.78
N PRO A 14 7.41 -19.42 7.39
CA PRO A 14 8.66 -19.75 6.71
C PRO A 14 8.49 -20.56 5.43
N ALA A 15 7.46 -21.43 5.38
CA ALA A 15 7.13 -22.25 4.20
C ALA A 15 6.73 -21.39 2.99
N HIS A 16 6.04 -20.27 3.20
CA HIS A 16 5.69 -19.32 2.15
C HIS A 16 6.94 -18.66 1.55
N HIS A 17 7.85 -18.20 2.38
CA HIS A 17 9.14 -17.66 1.92
C HIS A 17 10.02 -18.71 1.20
N ALA A 18 10.03 -19.95 1.70
CA ALA A 18 10.77 -21.03 1.07
C ALA A 18 10.23 -21.34 -0.33
N TYR A 19 8.90 -21.29 -0.49
CA TYR A 19 8.26 -21.43 -1.79
C TYR A 19 8.71 -20.33 -2.77
N ARG A 20 8.67 -19.04 -2.38
CA ARG A 20 9.14 -17.95 -3.24
C ARG A 20 10.61 -18.10 -3.64
N LYS A 21 11.47 -18.45 -2.70
CA LYS A 21 12.89 -18.73 -3.01
C LYS A 21 13.05 -19.85 -4.03
N ALA A 22 12.26 -20.91 -3.91
CA ALA A 22 12.28 -22.03 -4.85
C ALA A 22 11.73 -21.65 -6.24
N GLN A 23 10.71 -20.77 -6.31
CA GLN A 23 10.23 -20.22 -7.58
C GLN A 23 11.31 -19.40 -8.30
N VAL A 24 12.01 -18.53 -7.56
CA VAL A 24 13.10 -17.72 -8.10
C VAL A 24 14.24 -18.61 -8.60
N ALA A 25 14.69 -19.57 -7.78
CA ALA A 25 15.74 -20.51 -8.16
C ALA A 25 15.36 -21.33 -9.40
N PHE A 26 14.09 -21.72 -9.55
CA PHE A 26 13.60 -22.38 -10.76
C PHE A 26 13.65 -21.43 -11.97
N ALA A 27 13.21 -20.19 -11.83
CA ALA A 27 13.24 -19.19 -12.91
C ALA A 27 14.67 -18.87 -13.39
N GLU A 28 15.64 -18.95 -12.49
CA GLU A 28 17.07 -18.72 -12.76
C GLU A 28 17.81 -19.98 -13.26
N GLY A 29 17.11 -21.08 -13.45
CA GLY A 29 17.71 -22.36 -13.90
C GLY A 29 18.60 -23.07 -12.87
N GLN A 30 18.45 -22.67 -11.59
CA GLN A 30 19.20 -23.29 -10.47
C GLN A 30 18.49 -24.54 -9.90
N ARG A 31 17.35 -24.90 -10.48
CA ARG A 31 16.49 -26.00 -10.05
C ARG A 31 15.79 -26.62 -11.26
N ASP A 32 15.76 -27.96 -11.32
CA ASP A 32 15.22 -28.71 -12.47
C ASP A 32 13.67 -28.75 -12.51
N ALA A 33 13.00 -28.59 -11.38
CA ALA A 33 11.55 -28.64 -11.29
C ALA A 33 10.96 -27.45 -10.55
N GLY A 34 9.83 -26.93 -11.04
CA GLY A 34 9.06 -25.91 -10.35
C GLY A 34 8.60 -26.40 -8.98
N PRO A 35 8.57 -25.51 -7.98
CA PRO A 35 8.07 -25.88 -6.65
C PRO A 35 6.56 -26.05 -6.65
N VAL A 36 6.07 -26.90 -5.75
CA VAL A 36 4.64 -26.99 -5.42
C VAL A 36 4.40 -26.13 -4.18
N TYR A 37 3.31 -25.35 -4.18
CA TYR A 37 2.95 -24.53 -3.03
C TYR A 37 2.65 -25.42 -1.81
N PRO A 38 3.27 -25.17 -0.65
CA PRO A 38 3.09 -26.01 0.54
C PRO A 38 1.68 -25.80 1.14
N GLY A 39 1.13 -26.85 1.74
CA GLY A 39 -0.04 -26.72 2.59
C GLY A 39 0.33 -25.94 3.87
N ILE A 40 -0.24 -24.76 4.04
CA ILE A 40 -0.11 -23.96 5.27
C ILE A 40 -1.44 -24.08 6.02
N SER A 41 -1.42 -24.56 7.26
CA SER A 41 -2.64 -24.71 8.06
C SER A 41 -3.14 -23.37 8.61
N ASP A 42 -4.44 -23.29 8.89
CA ASP A 42 -5.02 -22.09 9.56
C ASP A 42 -4.46 -21.90 10.97
N GLU A 43 -4.10 -22.98 11.65
CA GLU A 43 -3.43 -22.92 12.95
C GLU A 43 -2.07 -22.23 12.83
N THR A 44 -1.27 -22.54 11.80
CA THR A 44 -0.01 -21.86 11.51
C THR A 44 -0.24 -20.37 11.23
N LEU A 45 -1.28 -20.03 10.42
CA LEU A 45 -1.61 -18.64 10.13
C LEU A 45 -2.02 -17.88 11.39
N ARG A 46 -2.89 -18.49 12.22
CA ARG A 46 -3.30 -17.88 13.52
C ARG A 46 -2.09 -17.56 14.39
N ALA A 47 -1.21 -18.51 14.61
CA ALA A 47 -0.02 -18.30 15.45
C ALA A 47 0.86 -17.14 14.95
N THR A 48 1.05 -17.02 13.63
CA THR A 48 1.86 -15.92 13.08
C THR A 48 1.22 -14.54 13.22
N VAL A 49 -0.11 -14.46 13.28
CA VAL A 49 -0.86 -13.20 13.38
C VAL A 49 -1.14 -12.83 14.83
N GLU A 50 -1.63 -13.77 15.64
CA GLU A 50 -2.01 -13.55 17.04
C GLU A 50 -0.85 -13.03 17.89
N ASP A 51 0.32 -13.63 17.76
CA ASP A 51 1.52 -13.25 18.51
C ASP A 51 2.21 -11.98 17.98
N ASN A 52 1.78 -11.44 16.85
CA ASN A 52 2.45 -10.33 16.17
C ASN A 52 1.47 -9.20 15.82
N GLN A 53 0.92 -9.19 14.59
CA GLN A 53 0.09 -8.08 14.10
C GLN A 53 -1.13 -7.82 14.98
N LEU A 54 -1.87 -8.87 15.35
CA LEU A 54 -3.10 -8.73 16.12
C LEU A 54 -2.80 -8.23 17.56
N ARG A 55 -1.80 -8.81 18.21
CA ARG A 55 -1.38 -8.38 19.55
C ARG A 55 -0.97 -6.91 19.55
N LEU A 56 -0.12 -6.49 18.62
CA LEU A 56 0.35 -5.10 18.54
C LEU A 56 -0.76 -4.14 18.11
N GLN A 57 -1.65 -4.54 17.22
CA GLN A 57 -2.84 -3.78 16.86
C GLN A 57 -3.67 -3.46 18.11
N GLN A 58 -3.92 -4.47 18.95
CA GLN A 58 -4.68 -4.32 20.20
C GLN A 58 -3.93 -3.46 21.23
N GLU A 59 -2.64 -3.73 21.44
CA GLU A 59 -1.80 -2.96 22.38
C GLU A 59 -1.73 -1.47 22.00
N ARG A 60 -1.70 -1.15 20.70
CA ARG A 60 -1.66 0.22 20.19
C ARG A 60 -3.05 0.82 19.97
N GLY A 61 -4.11 0.05 20.22
CA GLY A 61 -5.51 0.48 20.18
C GLY A 61 -6.02 0.80 18.78
N SER A 62 -5.54 0.12 17.74
CA SER A 62 -6.17 0.13 16.41
C SER A 62 -7.26 -0.93 16.35
N ASP A 63 -8.37 -0.62 15.68
CA ASP A 63 -9.54 -1.49 15.61
C ASP A 63 -9.52 -2.40 14.38
N LEU A 64 -8.93 -1.92 13.29
CA LEU A 64 -8.86 -2.63 12.01
C LEU A 64 -7.61 -2.22 11.24
N THR A 65 -6.94 -3.20 10.61
CA THR A 65 -5.84 -2.96 9.68
C THR A 65 -6.23 -3.42 8.27
N ILE A 66 -6.01 -2.56 7.29
CA ILE A 66 -6.06 -2.93 5.87
C ILE A 66 -4.76 -3.64 5.55
N LEU A 67 -4.84 -4.96 5.32
CA LEU A 67 -3.69 -5.86 5.26
C LEU A 67 -3.42 -6.32 3.83
N SER A 68 -2.18 -6.23 3.40
CA SER A 68 -1.70 -6.73 2.12
C SER A 68 -0.63 -7.81 2.28
N PRO A 69 -0.32 -8.59 1.22
CA PRO A 69 0.93 -9.33 1.15
C PRO A 69 2.13 -8.40 1.34
N ARG A 70 3.27 -8.94 1.76
CA ARG A 70 4.49 -8.17 1.97
C ARG A 70 5.01 -7.56 0.67
N ALA A 71 4.89 -6.24 0.51
CA ALA A 71 5.24 -5.53 -0.72
C ALA A 71 6.69 -5.77 -1.17
N SER A 72 7.67 -5.69 -0.24
CA SER A 72 9.09 -5.96 -0.57
C SER A 72 9.36 -7.38 -1.06
N GLY A 73 8.47 -8.33 -0.76
CA GLY A 73 8.58 -9.74 -1.16
C GLY A 73 8.02 -10.04 -2.55
N MET A 74 7.32 -9.10 -3.18
CA MET A 74 6.66 -9.36 -4.47
C MET A 74 7.66 -9.58 -5.61
N GLY A 75 8.75 -8.79 -5.67
CA GLY A 75 9.84 -9.00 -6.62
C GLY A 75 9.37 -9.03 -8.08
N HIS A 76 8.61 -8.01 -8.52
CA HIS A 76 8.02 -7.93 -9.86
C HIS A 76 9.04 -7.98 -11.00
N HIS A 77 10.29 -7.64 -10.72
CA HIS A 77 11.43 -7.73 -11.67
C HIS A 77 11.96 -9.15 -11.85
N VAL A 78 11.48 -10.14 -11.05
CA VAL A 78 12.01 -11.51 -11.05
C VAL A 78 11.11 -12.45 -11.83
N GLY A 79 11.70 -13.18 -12.79
CA GLY A 79 11.03 -14.25 -13.50
C GLY A 79 10.03 -13.78 -14.57
N SER A 80 9.12 -14.66 -14.94
CA SER A 80 8.10 -14.40 -15.96
C SER A 80 6.82 -13.80 -15.37
N ALA A 81 5.97 -13.25 -16.24
CA ALA A 81 4.63 -12.81 -15.86
C ALA A 81 3.80 -13.94 -15.22
N ALA A 82 3.90 -15.17 -15.74
CA ALA A 82 3.21 -16.33 -15.17
C ALA A 82 3.68 -16.65 -13.75
N LEU A 83 5.00 -16.56 -13.49
CA LEU A 83 5.56 -16.76 -12.15
C LEU A 83 5.08 -15.69 -11.16
N ASN A 84 5.02 -14.43 -11.60
CA ASN A 84 4.51 -13.35 -10.78
C ASN A 84 3.00 -13.47 -10.54
N ALA A 85 2.23 -13.95 -11.53
CA ALA A 85 0.81 -14.22 -11.37
C ALA A 85 0.56 -15.29 -10.29
N GLU A 86 1.28 -16.40 -10.35
CA GLU A 86 1.18 -17.47 -9.35
C GLU A 86 1.59 -16.97 -7.95
N TRP A 87 2.70 -16.20 -7.85
CA TRP A 87 3.16 -15.66 -6.57
C TRP A 87 2.16 -14.68 -5.96
N SER A 88 1.61 -13.76 -6.77
CA SER A 88 0.57 -12.82 -6.30
C SER A 88 -0.66 -13.57 -5.83
N ARG A 89 -1.12 -14.56 -6.60
CA ARG A 89 -2.28 -15.37 -6.26
C ARG A 89 -2.14 -16.05 -4.90
N VAL A 90 -1.08 -16.83 -4.68
CA VAL A 90 -0.90 -17.56 -3.41
C VAL A 90 -0.70 -16.61 -2.23
N SER A 91 -0.10 -15.42 -2.45
CA SER A 91 0.06 -14.40 -1.42
C SER A 91 -1.27 -13.74 -1.07
N ASN A 92 -2.10 -13.40 -2.08
CA ASN A 92 -3.45 -12.86 -1.86
C ASN A 92 -4.37 -13.88 -1.18
N ASP A 93 -4.28 -15.17 -1.55
CA ASP A 93 -5.04 -16.24 -0.89
C ASP A 93 -4.70 -16.37 0.61
N LEU A 94 -3.44 -16.13 1.00
CA LEU A 94 -3.08 -16.08 2.43
C LEU A 94 -3.74 -14.89 3.15
N ILE A 95 -3.77 -13.72 2.52
CA ILE A 95 -4.46 -12.56 3.10
C ILE A 95 -5.96 -12.83 3.24
N ALA A 96 -6.61 -13.42 2.24
CA ALA A 96 -8.02 -13.78 2.32
C ALA A 96 -8.31 -14.70 3.51
N ARG A 97 -7.48 -15.73 3.70
CA ARG A 97 -7.59 -16.63 4.85
C ARG A 97 -7.40 -15.93 6.19
N ILE A 98 -6.45 -14.99 6.30
CA ILE A 98 -6.28 -14.19 7.53
C ILE A 98 -7.52 -13.33 7.79
N VAL A 99 -8.08 -12.71 6.76
CA VAL A 99 -9.31 -11.91 6.89
C VAL A 99 -10.49 -12.77 7.35
N ASP A 100 -10.61 -13.99 6.85
CA ASP A 100 -11.64 -14.95 7.28
C ASP A 100 -11.44 -15.44 8.73
N LEU A 101 -10.19 -15.61 9.14
CA LEU A 101 -9.84 -16.01 10.51
C LEU A 101 -10.06 -14.87 11.53
N PHE A 102 -9.90 -13.60 11.11
CA PHE A 102 -9.99 -12.41 11.96
C PHE A 102 -10.82 -11.29 11.31
N PRO A 103 -12.11 -11.53 10.99
CA PRO A 103 -12.92 -10.65 10.15
C PRO A 103 -13.25 -9.28 10.75
N LEU A 104 -13.04 -9.10 12.05
CA LEU A 104 -13.24 -7.81 12.74
C LEU A 104 -11.95 -6.98 12.81
N ASN A 105 -10.80 -7.60 12.59
CA ASN A 105 -9.48 -6.97 12.77
C ASN A 105 -8.77 -6.65 11.45
N PHE A 106 -9.08 -7.38 10.36
CA PHE A 106 -8.41 -7.19 9.08
C PHE A 106 -9.40 -7.05 7.92
N ALA A 107 -9.01 -6.21 6.96
CA ALA A 107 -9.60 -6.15 5.62
C ALA A 107 -8.49 -6.34 4.59
N GLY A 108 -8.73 -7.10 3.52
CA GLY A 108 -7.70 -7.43 2.54
C GLY A 108 -7.59 -6.40 1.43
N VAL A 109 -6.35 -6.12 1.01
CA VAL A 109 -6.00 -5.48 -0.27
C VAL A 109 -5.00 -6.35 -0.99
N CYS A 110 -5.10 -6.41 -2.33
CA CYS A 110 -4.27 -7.31 -3.12
C CYS A 110 -2.94 -6.67 -3.54
N GLN A 111 -1.93 -7.52 -3.71
CA GLN A 111 -0.78 -7.22 -4.54
C GLN A 111 -1.08 -7.69 -5.97
N LEU A 112 -0.81 -6.82 -6.95
CA LEU A 112 -1.07 -7.09 -8.35
C LEU A 112 0.11 -7.84 -8.99
N PRO A 113 -0.11 -8.80 -9.89
CA PRO A 113 0.94 -9.58 -10.54
C PRO A 113 1.63 -8.80 -11.67
N GLN A 114 2.14 -7.63 -11.35
CA GLN A 114 2.88 -6.83 -12.30
C GLN A 114 4.21 -7.49 -12.66
N SER A 115 4.71 -7.23 -13.84
CA SER A 115 5.98 -7.80 -14.33
C SER A 115 6.65 -6.87 -15.33
N MET A 116 7.91 -7.18 -15.67
CA MET A 116 8.67 -6.47 -16.69
C MET A 116 8.11 -6.62 -18.11
N SER A 117 7.22 -7.60 -18.36
CA SER A 117 6.58 -7.76 -19.66
C SER A 117 5.62 -6.64 -20.02
N GLY A 118 5.11 -5.91 -19.01
CA GLY A 118 4.12 -4.88 -19.19
C GLY A 118 2.72 -5.39 -19.61
N ASP A 119 2.46 -6.69 -19.51
CA ASP A 119 1.13 -7.25 -19.79
C ASP A 119 0.20 -7.00 -18.60
N LEU A 120 -0.90 -6.27 -18.85
CA LEU A 120 -1.91 -5.97 -17.83
C LEU A 120 -3.01 -7.04 -17.72
N ALA A 121 -3.11 -8.00 -18.62
CA ALA A 121 -4.19 -9.00 -18.57
C ALA A 121 -4.15 -9.83 -17.26
N PRO A 122 -3.00 -10.35 -16.78
CA PRO A 122 -2.93 -11.02 -15.48
C PRO A 122 -3.23 -10.08 -14.31
N VAL A 123 -2.88 -8.79 -14.43
CA VAL A 123 -3.12 -7.75 -13.41
C VAL A 123 -4.62 -7.52 -13.23
N LEU A 124 -5.35 -7.37 -14.34
CA LEU A 124 -6.79 -7.17 -14.33
C LEU A 124 -7.52 -8.40 -13.79
N ALA A 125 -7.17 -9.59 -14.26
CA ALA A 125 -7.79 -10.84 -13.81
C ALA A 125 -7.61 -11.06 -12.31
N GLU A 126 -6.43 -10.79 -11.75
CA GLU A 126 -6.18 -10.96 -10.32
C GLU A 126 -6.87 -9.87 -9.49
N LEU A 127 -6.94 -8.61 -9.98
CA LEU A 127 -7.72 -7.56 -9.32
C LEU A 127 -9.20 -7.96 -9.22
N GLU A 128 -9.79 -8.41 -10.31
CA GLU A 128 -11.20 -8.86 -10.35
C GLU A 128 -11.41 -10.02 -9.39
N ARG A 129 -10.58 -11.03 -9.43
CA ARG A 129 -10.67 -12.19 -8.52
C ARG A 129 -10.60 -11.75 -7.05
N CYS A 130 -9.63 -10.91 -6.70
CA CYS A 130 -9.46 -10.47 -5.32
C CYS A 130 -10.66 -9.65 -4.82
N VAL A 131 -11.23 -8.80 -5.66
CA VAL A 131 -12.35 -7.95 -5.27
C VAL A 131 -13.68 -8.71 -5.25
N ASP A 132 -13.96 -9.49 -6.28
CA ASP A 132 -15.27 -10.12 -6.47
C ASP A 132 -15.38 -11.47 -5.75
N GLU A 133 -14.30 -12.26 -5.67
CA GLU A 133 -14.32 -13.58 -5.03
C GLU A 133 -13.79 -13.54 -3.59
N LEU A 134 -12.72 -12.77 -3.31
CA LEU A 134 -12.09 -12.71 -2.00
C LEU A 134 -12.59 -11.53 -1.13
N GLY A 135 -13.41 -10.62 -1.70
CA GLY A 135 -13.98 -9.49 -0.97
C GLY A 135 -12.97 -8.42 -0.55
N PHE A 136 -11.88 -8.27 -1.29
CA PHE A 136 -10.85 -7.27 -1.02
C PHE A 136 -11.38 -5.86 -1.29
N VAL A 137 -10.82 -4.89 -0.56
CA VAL A 137 -11.32 -3.51 -0.55
C VAL A 137 -10.46 -2.53 -1.35
N GLY A 138 -9.33 -2.98 -1.89
CA GLY A 138 -8.38 -2.17 -2.65
C GLY A 138 -7.20 -3.00 -3.16
N CYS A 139 -6.20 -2.33 -3.72
CA CYS A 139 -4.97 -2.96 -4.19
C CYS A 139 -3.73 -2.10 -3.89
N ASN A 140 -2.55 -2.73 -3.96
CA ASN A 140 -1.27 -2.04 -4.05
C ASN A 140 -0.82 -2.02 -5.50
N LEU A 141 -0.51 -0.82 -6.00
CA LEU A 141 -0.05 -0.59 -7.36
C LEU A 141 1.43 -0.24 -7.36
N ASN A 142 2.24 -1.07 -8.01
CA ASN A 142 3.66 -0.82 -8.17
C ASN A 142 3.91 0.04 -9.45
N PRO A 143 4.32 1.31 -9.32
CA PRO A 143 4.60 2.15 -10.48
C PRO A 143 5.93 1.80 -11.17
N ASP A 144 6.78 1.01 -10.51
CA ASP A 144 8.09 0.58 -11.01
C ASP A 144 8.34 -0.92 -10.83
N PRO A 145 7.74 -1.78 -11.66
CA PRO A 145 7.99 -3.23 -11.61
C PRO A 145 9.44 -3.60 -11.95
N SER A 146 10.26 -2.66 -12.41
CA SER A 146 11.68 -2.90 -12.73
C SER A 146 12.63 -2.86 -11.52
N GLY A 147 12.12 -2.56 -10.33
CA GLY A 147 12.91 -2.59 -9.10
C GLY A 147 13.97 -1.48 -9.00
N GLY A 148 13.64 -0.26 -9.42
CA GLY A 148 14.47 0.92 -9.28
C GLY A 148 14.98 1.51 -10.59
N PHE A 149 14.63 0.95 -11.75
CA PHE A 149 15.08 1.44 -13.07
C PHE A 149 14.02 2.26 -13.83
N TRP A 150 12.78 2.30 -13.33
CA TRP A 150 11.67 3.11 -13.89
C TRP A 150 11.45 2.85 -15.38
N SER A 151 11.43 1.59 -15.77
CA SER A 151 11.24 1.18 -17.17
C SER A 151 9.76 1.10 -17.59
N ALA A 152 8.82 1.15 -16.66
CA ALA A 152 7.40 1.20 -16.95
C ALA A 152 6.98 2.63 -17.39
N PRO A 153 5.89 2.77 -18.19
CA PRO A 153 5.32 4.07 -18.51
C PRO A 153 4.96 4.87 -17.25
N PRO A 154 5.04 6.23 -17.29
CA PRO A 154 4.59 7.06 -16.18
C PRO A 154 3.15 6.77 -15.79
N ILE A 155 2.80 6.96 -14.50
CA ILE A 155 1.49 6.57 -13.97
C ILE A 155 0.30 7.25 -14.67
N TYR A 156 0.50 8.37 -15.33
CA TYR A 156 -0.52 9.07 -16.10
C TYR A 156 -0.63 8.58 -17.56
N ASP A 157 0.22 7.65 -18.02
CA ASP A 157 0.20 7.13 -19.37
C ASP A 157 -1.03 6.26 -19.63
N ARG A 158 -1.51 6.27 -20.88
CA ARG A 158 -2.67 5.47 -21.30
C ARG A 158 -2.49 3.97 -21.15
N TYR A 159 -1.25 3.51 -21.03
CA TYR A 159 -0.93 2.13 -20.67
C TYR A 159 -1.69 1.67 -19.41
N TRP A 160 -1.82 2.53 -18.40
CA TRP A 160 -2.48 2.20 -17.12
C TRP A 160 -4.00 2.33 -17.17
N TYR A 161 -4.59 2.93 -18.21
CA TYR A 161 -6.02 3.24 -18.27
C TYR A 161 -6.93 2.03 -18.08
N PRO A 162 -6.66 0.83 -18.70
CA PRO A 162 -7.50 -0.34 -18.44
C PRO A 162 -7.56 -0.73 -16.96
N LEU A 163 -6.45 -0.56 -16.23
CA LEU A 163 -6.41 -0.83 -14.80
C LEU A 163 -7.22 0.21 -14.01
N PHE A 164 -7.06 1.50 -14.32
CA PHE A 164 -7.79 2.56 -13.64
C PHE A 164 -9.29 2.51 -13.92
N GLU A 165 -9.68 2.21 -15.13
CA GLU A 165 -11.09 1.98 -15.50
C GLU A 165 -11.68 0.86 -14.64
N ARG A 166 -10.99 -0.27 -14.55
CA ARG A 166 -11.46 -1.40 -13.75
C ARG A 166 -11.49 -1.11 -12.26
N MET A 167 -10.52 -0.36 -11.73
CA MET A 167 -10.54 0.08 -10.33
C MET A 167 -11.74 0.97 -10.02
N VAL A 168 -12.09 1.91 -10.92
CA VAL A 168 -13.26 2.79 -10.77
C VAL A 168 -14.55 1.96 -10.83
N GLU A 169 -14.69 1.05 -11.78
CA GLU A 169 -15.85 0.15 -11.87
C GLU A 169 -16.04 -0.71 -10.62
N LEU A 170 -14.94 -1.24 -10.09
CA LEU A 170 -14.93 -2.06 -8.88
C LEU A 170 -15.02 -1.22 -7.58
N GLN A 171 -14.97 0.10 -7.68
CA GLN A 171 -14.97 1.03 -6.54
C GLN A 171 -13.84 0.72 -5.52
N VAL A 172 -12.63 0.51 -6.01
CA VAL A 172 -11.46 0.24 -5.18
C VAL A 172 -10.35 1.27 -5.41
N PRO A 173 -9.70 1.77 -4.35
CA PRO A 173 -8.50 2.60 -4.45
C PRO A 173 -7.25 1.76 -4.68
N ALA A 174 -6.17 2.43 -5.09
CA ALA A 174 -4.83 1.85 -4.98
C ALA A 174 -3.95 2.65 -4.03
N MET A 175 -3.18 1.94 -3.21
CA MET A 175 -1.99 2.48 -2.59
C MET A 175 -0.82 2.32 -3.55
N ILE A 176 -0.12 3.40 -3.85
CA ILE A 176 1.12 3.37 -4.64
C ILE A 176 2.19 2.71 -3.79
N HIS A 177 2.68 1.55 -4.21
CA HIS A 177 3.66 0.84 -3.40
C HIS A 177 4.62 0.01 -4.25
N VAL A 178 5.88 0.44 -4.34
CA VAL A 178 6.91 -0.35 -5.03
C VAL A 178 7.26 -1.62 -4.26
N SER A 179 7.77 -2.63 -4.97
CA SER A 179 8.35 -3.83 -4.37
C SER A 179 9.83 -3.65 -4.01
N GLY A 180 10.54 -4.72 -3.73
CA GLY A 180 11.99 -4.66 -3.45
C GLY A 180 12.78 -4.05 -4.60
N ALA A 181 13.82 -3.29 -4.28
CA ALA A 181 14.78 -2.79 -5.25
C ALA A 181 15.78 -3.89 -5.63
N CYS A 182 16.13 -3.97 -6.92
CA CYS A 182 17.26 -4.78 -7.43
C CYS A 182 18.43 -3.90 -7.90
N SER A 183 18.24 -2.58 -7.99
CA SER A 183 19.34 -1.64 -8.22
C SER A 183 20.25 -1.54 -7.00
N ALA A 184 21.55 -1.76 -7.17
CA ALA A 184 22.54 -1.62 -6.09
C ALA A 184 22.63 -0.20 -5.51
N CYS A 185 22.12 0.80 -6.24
CA CYS A 185 22.11 2.19 -5.79
C CYS A 185 20.99 2.51 -4.78
N LEU A 186 20.01 1.62 -4.60
CA LEU A 186 18.81 1.90 -3.82
C LEU A 186 18.67 0.91 -2.66
N HIS A 187 18.64 1.46 -1.45
CA HIS A 187 18.12 0.70 -0.30
C HIS A 187 16.59 0.63 -0.43
N THR A 188 16.02 -0.57 -0.38
CA THR A 188 14.58 -0.78 -0.65
C THR A 188 13.68 0.14 0.18
N THR A 189 13.70 0.04 1.50
CA THR A 189 12.80 0.79 2.38
C THR A 189 13.26 2.23 2.63
N GLY A 190 14.57 2.48 2.62
CA GLY A 190 15.14 3.81 2.96
C GLY A 190 15.26 4.77 1.78
N ALA A 191 15.19 4.28 0.55
CA ALA A 191 15.33 5.11 -0.65
C ALA A 191 14.29 4.79 -1.71
N HIS A 192 14.16 3.53 -2.14
CA HIS A 192 13.28 3.18 -3.26
C HIS A 192 11.81 3.52 -2.97
N TYR A 193 11.31 3.21 -1.77
CA TYR A 193 9.94 3.53 -1.37
C TYR A 193 9.70 5.05 -1.41
N ILE A 194 10.51 5.80 -0.68
CA ILE A 194 10.36 7.26 -0.55
C ILE A 194 10.52 7.98 -1.91
N ASN A 195 11.44 7.51 -2.75
CA ASN A 195 11.63 8.03 -4.09
C ASN A 195 10.43 7.75 -4.99
N ALA A 196 9.82 6.57 -4.87
CA ALA A 196 8.66 6.19 -5.67
C ALA A 196 7.45 7.08 -5.36
N ASP A 197 7.16 7.33 -4.08
CA ASP A 197 6.10 8.22 -3.63
C ASP A 197 6.25 9.62 -4.23
N THR A 198 7.46 10.15 -4.10
CA THR A 198 7.85 11.47 -4.63
C THR A 198 7.73 11.52 -6.15
N THR A 199 8.21 10.49 -6.85
CA THR A 199 8.20 10.40 -8.31
C THR A 199 6.78 10.33 -8.86
N VAL A 200 5.94 9.47 -8.26
CA VAL A 200 4.54 9.33 -8.69
C VAL A 200 3.77 10.63 -8.49
N PHE A 201 3.94 11.31 -7.36
CA PHE A 201 3.29 12.61 -7.17
C PHE A 201 3.66 13.61 -8.26
N MET A 202 4.94 13.69 -8.64
CA MET A 202 5.36 14.55 -9.75
C MET A 202 4.76 14.10 -11.10
N GLN A 203 4.69 12.80 -11.36
CA GLN A 203 4.03 12.27 -12.56
C GLN A 203 2.55 12.66 -12.60
N LEU A 204 1.83 12.60 -11.48
CA LEU A 204 0.43 13.02 -11.39
C LEU A 204 0.25 14.52 -11.72
N ILE A 205 1.20 15.37 -11.32
CA ILE A 205 1.19 16.80 -11.70
C ILE A 205 1.36 16.97 -13.21
N GLN A 206 2.23 16.18 -13.84
CA GLN A 206 2.51 16.27 -15.27
C GLN A 206 1.33 15.83 -16.14
N GLY A 207 0.58 14.83 -15.67
CA GLY A 207 -0.55 14.25 -16.40
C GLY A 207 -1.89 14.93 -16.13
N ASP A 208 -2.93 14.40 -16.77
CA ASP A 208 -4.34 14.79 -16.56
C ASP A 208 -5.19 13.56 -16.15
N LEU A 209 -4.59 12.66 -15.33
CA LEU A 209 -5.19 11.37 -14.98
C LEU A 209 -6.59 11.53 -14.39
N PHE A 210 -6.78 12.41 -13.44
CA PHE A 210 -8.07 12.58 -12.76
C PHE A 210 -9.11 13.34 -13.56
N ARG A 211 -8.72 13.92 -14.70
CA ARG A 211 -9.68 14.38 -15.71
C ARG A 211 -10.32 13.21 -16.46
N ALA A 212 -9.52 12.17 -16.73
CA ALA A 212 -10.02 10.94 -17.36
C ALA A 212 -10.78 10.05 -16.36
N PHE A 213 -10.33 10.01 -15.11
CA PHE A 213 -10.87 9.16 -14.04
C PHE A 213 -11.17 9.99 -12.76
N PRO A 214 -12.26 10.78 -12.75
CA PRO A 214 -12.56 11.68 -11.62
C PRO A 214 -12.89 10.97 -10.32
N ASP A 215 -13.29 9.70 -10.37
CA ASP A 215 -13.64 8.89 -9.20
C ASP A 215 -12.48 8.01 -8.71
N LEU A 216 -11.39 7.91 -9.48
CA LEU A 216 -10.18 7.17 -9.06
C LEU A 216 -9.60 7.77 -7.77
N LYS A 217 -9.26 6.91 -6.81
CA LYS A 217 -8.57 7.32 -5.58
C LYS A 217 -7.20 6.64 -5.52
N LEU A 218 -6.17 7.45 -5.25
CA LEU A 218 -4.81 6.98 -5.06
C LEU A 218 -4.30 7.41 -3.68
N ILE A 219 -3.59 6.52 -3.01
CA ILE A 219 -2.94 6.78 -1.73
C ILE A 219 -1.44 6.74 -1.97
N ILE A 220 -0.74 7.81 -1.60
CA ILE A 220 0.72 7.88 -1.63
C ILE A 220 1.21 7.65 -0.21
N PRO A 221 1.85 6.50 0.06
CA PRO A 221 2.25 6.12 1.41
C PRO A 221 3.45 6.89 1.94
N HIS A 222 3.93 6.52 3.13
CA HIS A 222 5.11 7.07 3.80
C HIS A 222 5.07 8.61 3.89
N GLY A 223 3.87 9.16 4.21
CA GLY A 223 3.63 10.60 4.27
C GLY A 223 3.84 11.32 2.94
N GLY A 224 3.83 10.60 1.82
CA GLY A 224 4.09 11.16 0.49
C GLY A 224 5.57 11.36 0.15
N GLY A 225 6.46 10.67 0.83
CA GLY A 225 7.90 10.81 0.61
C GLY A 225 8.38 12.24 0.87
N ALA A 226 8.97 12.90 -0.13
CA ALA A 226 9.44 14.29 0.00
C ALA A 226 8.36 15.35 -0.29
N VAL A 227 7.13 14.96 -0.64
CA VAL A 227 6.09 15.86 -1.14
C VAL A 227 5.73 16.97 -0.15
N PRO A 228 5.38 16.70 1.12
CA PRO A 228 5.00 17.77 2.04
C PRO A 228 6.13 18.77 2.28
N TYR A 229 7.36 18.28 2.38
CA TYR A 229 8.54 19.12 2.59
C TYR A 229 8.82 20.05 1.40
N HIS A 230 8.57 19.60 0.16
CA HIS A 230 8.81 20.34 -1.07
C HIS A 230 7.52 20.89 -1.73
N TRP A 231 6.42 21.02 -1.00
CA TRP A 231 5.12 21.43 -1.52
C TRP A 231 5.17 22.70 -2.38
N GLY A 232 5.92 23.72 -1.95
CA GLY A 232 6.10 24.95 -2.70
C GLY A 232 6.78 24.74 -4.06
N ARG A 233 7.71 23.78 -4.17
CA ARG A 233 8.34 23.40 -5.44
C ARG A 233 7.31 22.79 -6.39
N TYR A 234 6.49 21.88 -5.92
CA TYR A 234 5.45 21.23 -6.74
C TYR A 234 4.40 22.21 -7.23
N ARG A 235 3.97 23.14 -6.38
CA ARG A 235 3.08 24.25 -6.79
C ARG A 235 3.71 25.11 -7.87
N GLY A 236 4.96 25.51 -7.70
CA GLY A 236 5.69 26.30 -8.68
C GLY A 236 5.84 25.58 -10.04
N LEU A 237 6.18 24.28 -10.01
CA LEU A 237 6.27 23.47 -11.22
C LEU A 237 4.91 23.30 -11.91
N ALA A 238 3.83 23.10 -11.17
CA ALA A 238 2.48 23.04 -11.73
C ALA A 238 2.13 24.34 -12.48
N ILE A 239 2.43 25.50 -11.90
CA ILE A 239 2.24 26.82 -12.54
C ILE A 239 3.07 26.94 -13.82
N MET A 240 4.34 26.55 -13.78
CA MET A 240 5.24 26.60 -14.96
C MET A 240 4.78 25.67 -16.09
N MET A 241 4.10 24.60 -15.77
CA MET A 241 3.49 23.64 -16.73
C MET A 241 2.05 24.00 -17.11
N GLU A 242 1.55 25.16 -16.70
CA GLU A 242 0.18 25.62 -16.94
C GLU A 242 -0.90 24.64 -16.46
N LYS A 243 -0.60 23.90 -15.37
CA LYS A 243 -1.56 23.00 -14.72
C LYS A 243 -2.44 23.78 -13.74
N PRO A 244 -3.66 23.30 -13.46
CA PRO A 244 -4.49 23.86 -12.39
C PRO A 244 -3.78 23.84 -11.02
N ASP A 245 -4.27 24.61 -10.06
CA ASP A 245 -3.81 24.51 -8.67
C ASP A 245 -3.92 23.08 -8.15
N LEU A 246 -2.96 22.65 -7.34
CA LEU A 246 -2.88 21.25 -6.87
C LEU A 246 -4.13 20.81 -6.11
N ALA A 247 -4.78 21.73 -5.38
CA ALA A 247 -6.02 21.42 -4.69
C ALA A 247 -7.14 21.00 -5.67
N THR A 248 -7.20 21.62 -6.84
CA THR A 248 -8.17 21.30 -7.89
C THR A 248 -7.70 20.13 -8.75
N HIS A 249 -6.41 20.09 -9.07
CA HIS A 249 -5.84 19.14 -10.01
C HIS A 249 -5.70 17.73 -9.42
N LEU A 250 -5.26 17.61 -8.16
CA LEU A 250 -4.90 16.34 -7.54
C LEU A 250 -5.67 16.01 -6.27
N MET A 251 -5.85 17.00 -5.37
CA MET A 251 -6.22 16.70 -4.00
C MET A 251 -7.63 16.15 -3.79
N ARG A 252 -8.51 16.19 -4.80
CA ARG A 252 -9.79 15.47 -4.74
C ARG A 252 -9.65 13.94 -4.79
N ASN A 253 -8.51 13.47 -5.28
CA ASN A 253 -8.27 12.08 -5.66
C ASN A 253 -7.06 11.46 -4.95
N VAL A 254 -6.12 12.30 -4.46
CA VAL A 254 -4.88 11.87 -3.83
C VAL A 254 -4.97 12.04 -2.33
N TYR A 255 -4.61 10.98 -1.64
CA TYR A 255 -4.51 10.89 -0.19
C TYR A 255 -3.10 10.47 0.20
N PHE A 256 -2.73 10.71 1.46
CA PHE A 256 -1.45 10.30 2.03
C PHE A 256 -1.67 9.53 3.31
N ASP A 257 -0.75 8.66 3.68
CA ASP A 257 -0.79 8.02 4.98
C ASP A 257 0.08 8.74 6.02
N THR A 258 0.06 8.24 7.24
CA THR A 258 0.84 8.78 8.36
C THR A 258 2.06 7.93 8.72
N CYS A 259 2.57 7.10 7.82
CA CYS A 259 3.77 6.30 8.03
C CYS A 259 5.05 7.15 8.04
N VAL A 260 5.08 8.14 8.93
CA VAL A 260 6.22 9.05 9.17
C VAL A 260 6.66 8.89 10.62
N TYR A 261 7.82 8.33 10.83
CA TYR A 261 8.26 7.78 12.11
C TYR A 261 8.90 8.80 13.06
N HIS A 262 8.45 10.08 13.03
CA HIS A 262 8.87 11.11 13.98
C HIS A 262 7.92 12.30 14.03
N GLN A 263 7.85 12.97 15.18
CA GLN A 263 6.87 14.03 15.43
C GLN A 263 6.97 15.20 14.45
N ALA A 264 8.16 15.74 14.21
CA ALA A 264 8.32 16.90 13.33
C ALA A 264 7.89 16.63 11.88
N GLY A 265 8.03 15.40 11.41
CA GLY A 265 7.52 14.97 10.10
C GLY A 265 6.00 14.96 10.07
N ILE A 266 5.36 14.39 11.09
CA ILE A 266 3.90 14.39 11.25
C ILE A 266 3.37 15.82 11.35
N ASP A 267 3.98 16.70 12.15
CA ASP A 267 3.60 18.12 12.25
C ASP A 267 3.64 18.81 10.88
N THR A 268 4.67 18.52 10.09
CA THR A 268 4.81 19.08 8.74
C THR A 268 3.75 18.54 7.79
N LEU A 269 3.51 17.23 7.82
CA LEU A 269 2.51 16.55 6.99
C LEU A 269 1.11 17.17 7.23
N PHE A 270 0.68 17.27 8.49
CA PHE A 270 -0.62 17.84 8.84
C PHE A 270 -0.74 19.31 8.48
N ARG A 271 0.30 20.10 8.68
CA ARG A 271 0.31 21.52 8.35
C ARG A 271 0.20 21.80 6.85
N VAL A 272 0.82 20.94 6.03
CA VAL A 272 0.94 21.16 4.57
C VAL A 272 -0.20 20.50 3.81
N ILE A 273 -0.53 19.27 4.15
CA ILE A 273 -1.53 18.47 3.43
C ILE A 273 -2.92 18.68 4.00
N GLY A 274 -3.05 18.78 5.31
CA GLY A 274 -4.32 18.90 6.03
C GLY A 274 -4.99 17.56 6.32
N PRO A 275 -5.78 17.48 7.41
CA PRO A 275 -6.38 16.26 7.92
C PRO A 275 -7.34 15.58 6.93
N ASP A 276 -8.00 16.34 6.04
CA ASP A 276 -8.99 15.82 5.08
C ASP A 276 -8.40 14.85 4.04
N HIS A 277 -7.08 14.89 3.86
CA HIS A 277 -6.35 14.07 2.88
C HIS A 277 -5.40 13.06 3.51
N LEU A 278 -5.47 12.89 4.84
CA LEU A 278 -4.62 11.98 5.58
C LEU A 278 -5.41 10.76 6.06
N LEU A 279 -4.84 9.58 5.86
CA LEU A 279 -5.31 8.32 6.42
C LEU A 279 -4.32 7.87 7.49
N PHE A 280 -4.82 7.40 8.62
CA PHE A 280 -3.95 6.75 9.59
C PHE A 280 -3.31 5.50 8.98
N GLY A 281 -1.98 5.42 9.04
CA GLY A 281 -1.19 4.28 8.61
C GLY A 281 0.01 4.11 9.53
N SER A 282 0.36 2.86 9.86
CA SER A 282 1.49 2.55 10.73
C SER A 282 2.59 1.74 10.06
N GLU A 283 2.25 0.97 9.03
CA GLU A 283 3.14 -0.04 8.46
C GLU A 283 3.68 -0.98 9.57
N LEU A 284 2.80 -1.37 10.48
CA LEU A 284 3.08 -2.18 11.65
C LEU A 284 3.92 -3.41 11.32
N LEU A 285 5.04 -3.58 11.99
CA LEU A 285 6.06 -4.61 11.73
C LEU A 285 6.63 -4.58 10.30
N GLY A 286 6.56 -3.41 9.65
CA GLY A 286 7.01 -3.20 8.27
C GLY A 286 8.48 -2.80 8.16
N ALA A 287 8.73 -1.56 7.71
CA ALA A 287 10.06 -1.10 7.31
C ALA A 287 11.05 -0.93 8.47
N VAL A 288 10.60 -0.45 9.64
CA VAL A 288 11.46 -0.13 10.78
C VAL A 288 10.96 -0.82 12.05
N LYS A 289 11.63 -1.92 12.43
CA LYS A 289 11.29 -2.73 13.61
C LYS A 289 12.17 -2.41 14.83
N ALA A 290 12.46 -1.14 15.06
CA ALA A 290 13.35 -0.70 16.14
C ALA A 290 12.60 0.15 17.17
N VAL A 291 13.10 0.16 18.40
CA VAL A 291 12.69 1.10 19.43
C VAL A 291 13.52 2.37 19.27
N ASP A 292 12.86 3.51 19.24
CA ASP A 292 13.52 4.81 19.24
C ASP A 292 14.10 5.08 20.65
N PRO A 293 15.43 5.21 20.78
CA PRO A 293 16.05 5.45 22.07
C PRO A 293 15.70 6.81 22.69
N LEU A 294 15.21 7.75 21.90
CA LEU A 294 14.79 9.08 22.36
C LEU A 294 13.42 9.05 23.03
N THR A 295 12.55 8.18 22.61
CA THR A 295 11.16 8.11 23.09
C THR A 295 10.87 6.86 23.91
N GLY A 296 11.64 5.80 23.75
CA GLY A 296 11.43 4.48 24.36
C GLY A 296 10.31 3.66 23.68
N PHE A 297 9.77 4.11 22.53
CA PHE A 297 8.71 3.43 21.79
C PHE A 297 9.17 2.98 20.41
N ASN A 298 8.45 2.03 19.82
CA ASN A 298 8.74 1.62 18.45
C ASN A 298 8.49 2.76 17.46
N PHE A 299 9.34 2.90 16.45
CA PHE A 299 9.18 3.92 15.40
C PHE A 299 7.84 3.81 14.67
N ASP A 300 7.35 2.59 14.43
CA ASP A 300 6.10 2.29 13.76
C ASP A 300 4.85 2.41 14.65
N ASP A 301 4.98 2.90 15.88
CA ASP A 301 3.85 3.30 16.74
C ASP A 301 3.39 4.73 16.38
N THR A 302 2.92 4.89 15.14
CA THR A 302 2.61 6.20 14.54
C THR A 302 1.40 6.90 15.16
N ARG A 303 0.49 6.15 15.78
CA ARG A 303 -0.66 6.74 16.48
C ARG A 303 -0.26 7.79 17.51
N ARG A 304 0.81 7.55 18.23
CA ARG A 304 1.30 8.46 19.28
C ARG A 304 1.65 9.84 18.77
N TYR A 305 2.22 9.91 17.55
CA TYR A 305 2.56 11.18 16.94
C TYR A 305 1.31 11.97 16.55
N ILE A 306 0.23 11.29 16.14
CA ILE A 306 -1.04 11.93 15.82
C ILE A 306 -1.75 12.39 17.11
N ASP A 307 -1.77 11.55 18.15
CA ASP A 307 -2.34 11.91 19.45
C ASP A 307 -1.65 13.15 20.05
N ALA A 308 -0.34 13.34 19.80
CA ALA A 308 0.44 14.48 20.28
C ALA A 308 0.13 15.81 19.52
N LEU A 309 -0.55 15.79 18.38
CA LEU A 309 -0.92 17.00 17.64
C LEU A 309 -2.02 17.81 18.32
N GLY A 310 -2.80 17.21 19.22
CA GLY A 310 -3.93 17.91 19.86
C GLY A 310 -5.05 18.30 18.87
N LEU A 311 -5.29 17.43 17.87
CA LEU A 311 -6.36 17.63 16.89
C LEU A 311 -7.73 17.78 17.57
N ASP A 312 -8.60 18.57 16.98
CA ASP A 312 -10.01 18.58 17.39
C ASP A 312 -10.69 17.23 17.05
N GLU A 313 -11.90 17.03 17.56
CA GLU A 313 -12.63 15.77 17.41
C GLU A 313 -12.95 15.45 15.93
N ALA A 314 -13.24 16.47 15.12
CA ALA A 314 -13.59 16.31 13.72
C ALA A 314 -12.37 15.87 12.89
N ASP A 315 -11.24 16.55 13.03
CA ASP A 315 -9.99 16.21 12.35
C ASP A 315 -9.48 14.83 12.79
N ARG A 316 -9.55 14.54 14.11
CA ARG A 316 -9.19 13.24 14.64
C ARG A 316 -10.06 12.12 14.05
N ALA A 317 -11.37 12.32 14.00
CA ALA A 317 -12.30 11.36 13.42
C ALA A 317 -12.06 11.17 11.91
N ALA A 318 -11.75 12.26 11.19
CA ALA A 318 -11.43 12.20 9.77
C ALA A 318 -10.21 11.32 9.51
N VAL A 319 -9.09 11.56 10.20
CA VAL A 319 -7.81 10.85 9.98
C VAL A 319 -7.89 9.38 10.40
N PHE A 320 -8.48 9.09 11.56
CA PHE A 320 -8.52 7.72 12.07
C PHE A 320 -9.59 6.83 11.42
N GLU A 321 -10.63 7.40 10.83
CA GLU A 321 -11.75 6.61 10.32
C GLU A 321 -12.38 7.19 9.04
N GLY A 322 -12.82 8.44 9.08
CA GLY A 322 -13.69 9.02 8.06
C GLY A 322 -13.07 9.00 6.67
N ASN A 323 -11.80 9.36 6.55
CA ASN A 323 -11.10 9.36 5.27
C ASN A 323 -10.90 7.94 4.73
N ALA A 324 -10.60 6.97 5.61
CA ALA A 324 -10.49 5.57 5.17
C ALA A 324 -11.83 5.04 4.62
N ARG A 325 -12.95 5.33 5.28
CA ARG A 325 -14.29 4.96 4.78
C ARG A 325 -14.62 5.62 3.44
N LYS A 326 -14.24 6.89 3.27
CA LYS A 326 -14.43 7.65 2.03
C LYS A 326 -13.56 7.10 0.88
N VAL A 327 -12.33 6.72 1.15
CA VAL A 327 -11.37 6.24 0.15
C VAL A 327 -11.61 4.78 -0.22
N TYR A 328 -12.09 3.97 0.72
CA TYR A 328 -12.39 2.55 0.55
C TYR A 328 -13.90 2.27 0.70
N PRO A 329 -14.73 2.58 -0.31
CA PRO A 329 -16.19 2.43 -0.20
C PRO A 329 -16.62 1.00 0.14
N ARG A 330 -15.93 -0.02 -0.40
CA ARG A 330 -16.20 -1.44 -0.08
C ARG A 330 -15.90 -1.78 1.38
N LEU A 331 -14.91 -1.13 2.00
CA LEU A 331 -14.65 -1.25 3.43
C LEU A 331 -15.79 -0.63 4.23
N ASP A 332 -16.23 0.57 3.87
CA ASP A 332 -17.33 1.25 4.54
C ASP A 332 -18.63 0.42 4.50
N GLU A 333 -18.96 -0.13 3.35
CA GLU A 333 -20.10 -1.06 3.21
C GLU A 333 -19.95 -2.31 4.06
N ARG A 334 -18.75 -2.90 4.13
CA ARG A 334 -18.47 -4.06 4.99
C ARG A 334 -18.65 -3.72 6.46
N LEU A 335 -18.11 -2.59 6.92
CA LEU A 335 -18.23 -2.12 8.30
C LEU A 335 -19.69 -1.84 8.67
N LYS A 336 -20.45 -1.19 7.80
CA LYS A 336 -21.89 -0.98 7.99
C LYS A 336 -22.68 -2.30 8.13
N ARG A 337 -22.34 -3.31 7.30
CA ARG A 337 -22.94 -4.66 7.43
C ARG A 337 -22.60 -5.35 8.76
N GLN A 338 -21.46 -5.03 9.34
CA GLN A 338 -21.01 -5.51 10.65
C GLN A 338 -21.57 -4.70 11.83
N GLY A 339 -22.37 -3.64 11.58
CA GLY A 339 -22.88 -2.73 12.60
C GLY A 339 -21.82 -1.80 13.20
N ARG A 340 -20.79 -1.49 12.43
CA ARG A 340 -19.65 -0.69 12.86
C ARG A 340 -19.57 0.61 12.08
#